data_a4ba757dfa60d1d4a8f007da8292f8ef
#
_entry.id   a4ba757dfa60d1d4a8f007da8292f8ef
#
_cell.length_a   1.000
_cell.length_b   1.000
_cell.length_c   1.000
_cell.angle_alpha   90.00
_cell.angle_beta   90.00
_cell.angle_gamma   90.00
#
_symmetry.space_group_name_H-M   'P 1'
#
loop_
_entity.id
_entity.type
_entity.pdbx_description
1 polymer ?
#
loop_
_entity_poly.entity_id
_entity_poly.type
_entity_poly.pdbx_seq_one_letter_code
_entity_poly.pdbx_strand_id
1 'polypeptide(L)'
;MRIPARTLAASLVAVTLFGPAAAGIQAQAAPALPLRLTAFAVNMSNIGPGSSGIVEIRLTNWSTAAERQQVIDTMIEKGQDDLLRLLEKAKAKGRLRFPNITGPDPHNLRLGWDVKYAWHTPAPEGGHRIVLAFDRYMSFAEIRNQPRTVDYPFTLIEIHLNKDGSGEGKMAYATKITFDKKKNNVELENYSSEPVRLTTVKSEKG
;
A
#
# COMPACT_ATOMS: atom_id res chain seq x y z
N MET A 1 87.42 -13.87 23.37
CA MET A 1 86.66 -13.25 22.26
C MET A 1 85.22 -13.63 22.46
N ARG A 2 84.40 -12.71 23.00
CA ARG A 2 83.00 -12.97 23.36
C ARG A 2 82.06 -12.36 22.27
N ILE A 3 81.18 -13.17 21.69
CA ILE A 3 80.21 -12.75 20.70
C ILE A 3 78.93 -12.44 21.46
N PRO A 4 78.28 -11.28 21.24
CA PRO A 4 77.06 -10.94 21.92
C PRO A 4 75.82 -11.56 21.17
N ALA A 5 74.92 -12.10 21.95
CA ALA A 5 73.63 -12.60 21.47
C ALA A 5 72.69 -11.48 21.01
N ARG A 6 72.20 -11.56 19.81
CA ARG A 6 71.13 -10.69 19.25
C ARG A 6 69.80 -11.24 19.65
N THR A 7 69.06 -10.49 20.44
CA THR A 7 67.67 -10.72 20.79
C THR A 7 66.77 -10.33 19.56
N LEU A 8 66.10 -11.28 19.01
CA LEU A 8 65.05 -11.03 18.02
C LEU A 8 63.75 -10.67 18.74
N ALA A 9 63.31 -9.43 18.58
CA ALA A 9 62.01 -8.97 19.02
C ALA A 9 60.98 -9.41 17.97
N ALA A 10 60.07 -10.31 18.35
CA ALA A 10 58.92 -10.69 17.55
C ALA A 10 57.82 -9.65 17.68
N SER A 11 57.60 -8.88 16.63
CA SER A 11 56.48 -7.95 16.53
C SER A 11 55.19 -8.73 16.23
N LEU A 12 54.29 -8.76 17.21
CA LEU A 12 52.95 -9.33 17.07
C LEU A 12 52.08 -8.31 16.33
N VAL A 13 51.79 -8.57 15.03
CA VAL A 13 50.82 -7.80 14.26
C VAL A 13 49.43 -8.31 14.60
N ALA A 14 48.68 -7.55 15.40
CA ALA A 14 47.28 -7.81 15.65
C ALA A 14 46.46 -7.40 14.41
N VAL A 15 46.01 -8.38 13.60
CA VAL A 15 45.04 -8.18 12.52
C VAL A 15 43.66 -8.09 13.14
N THR A 16 43.16 -6.88 13.30
CA THR A 16 41.74 -6.63 13.65
C THR A 16 40.90 -6.92 12.42
N LEU A 17 40.24 -8.07 12.40
CA LEU A 17 39.21 -8.40 11.45
C LEU A 17 37.96 -7.55 11.75
N PHE A 18 37.85 -6.40 11.10
CA PHE A 18 36.55 -5.72 10.95
C PHE A 18 35.71 -6.57 10.03
N GLY A 19 34.88 -7.45 10.58
CA GLY A 19 33.81 -8.09 9.87
C GLY A 19 32.82 -7.01 9.37
N PRO A 20 32.24 -7.14 8.15
CA PRO A 20 31.18 -6.24 7.72
C PRO A 20 30.05 -6.33 8.74
N ALA A 21 29.75 -5.20 9.39
CA ALA A 21 28.55 -5.07 10.20
C ALA A 21 27.38 -5.35 9.27
N ALA A 22 26.75 -6.52 9.42
CA ALA A 22 25.47 -6.80 8.78
C ALA A 22 24.53 -5.69 9.28
N ALA A 23 24.27 -4.71 8.43
CA ALA A 23 23.23 -3.71 8.67
C ALA A 23 21.92 -4.50 8.80
N GLY A 24 21.55 -4.81 10.03
CA GLY A 24 20.29 -5.45 10.33
C GLY A 24 19.21 -4.52 9.79
N ILE A 25 18.45 -5.00 8.81
CA ILE A 25 17.23 -4.35 8.37
C ILE A 25 16.33 -4.34 9.61
N GLN A 26 16.35 -3.23 10.35
CA GLN A 26 15.41 -3.05 11.45
C GLN A 26 14.02 -3.10 10.84
N ALA A 27 13.27 -4.14 11.19
CA ALA A 27 11.88 -4.27 10.77
C ALA A 27 11.14 -3.05 11.32
N GLN A 28 10.86 -2.10 10.42
CA GLN A 28 10.11 -0.90 10.79
C GLN A 28 8.72 -1.34 11.26
N ALA A 29 8.35 -0.95 12.48
CA ALA A 29 7.06 -1.29 13.04
C ALA A 29 5.92 -0.77 12.15
N ALA A 30 4.82 -1.53 12.11
CA ALA A 30 3.61 -1.11 11.41
C ALA A 30 3.17 0.29 11.83
N PRO A 31 2.56 1.09 10.94
CA PRO A 31 1.90 2.32 11.35
C PRO A 31 0.87 2.03 12.44
N ALA A 32 0.84 2.87 13.48
CA ALA A 32 -0.08 2.69 14.61
C ALA A 32 -1.54 2.73 14.13
N LEU A 33 -2.39 1.95 14.80
CA LEU A 33 -3.83 1.95 14.57
C LEU A 33 -4.56 2.58 15.76
N PRO A 34 -5.68 3.27 15.54
CA PRO A 34 -6.31 3.55 14.25
C PRO A 34 -5.49 4.53 13.41
N LEU A 35 -5.21 4.18 12.16
CA LEU A 35 -4.54 5.06 11.21
C LEU A 35 -5.59 5.89 10.46
N ARG A 36 -5.46 7.20 10.51
CA ARG A 36 -6.29 8.14 9.73
C ARG A 36 -5.42 8.81 8.68
N LEU A 37 -5.88 8.75 7.44
CA LEU A 37 -5.23 9.39 6.31
C LEU A 37 -6.23 10.30 5.62
N THR A 38 -5.79 11.51 5.27
CA THR A 38 -6.49 12.41 4.36
C THR A 38 -5.68 12.59 3.10
N ALA A 39 -6.33 12.70 1.97
CA ALA A 39 -5.70 12.93 0.68
C ALA A 39 -6.59 13.77 -0.23
N PHE A 40 -5.99 14.44 -1.20
CA PHE A 40 -6.71 15.06 -2.30
C PHE A 40 -6.63 14.16 -3.52
N ALA A 41 -7.78 13.62 -3.93
CA ALA A 41 -7.89 12.75 -5.08
C ALA A 41 -8.15 13.57 -6.34
N VAL A 42 -7.35 13.34 -7.38
CA VAL A 42 -7.46 13.97 -8.69
C VAL A 42 -7.61 12.88 -9.74
N ASN A 43 -8.73 12.90 -10.45
CA ASN A 43 -8.89 12.02 -11.60
C ASN A 43 -8.09 12.58 -12.78
N MET A 44 -7.07 11.84 -13.20
CA MET A 44 -6.20 12.18 -14.31
C MET A 44 -6.71 11.64 -15.65
N SER A 45 -7.84 10.92 -15.66
CA SER A 45 -8.36 10.37 -16.90
C SER A 45 -8.96 11.47 -17.79
N ASN A 46 -8.69 11.40 -19.08
CA ASN A 46 -9.29 12.28 -20.10
C ASN A 46 -10.74 11.92 -20.42
N ILE A 47 -11.30 10.89 -19.76
CA ILE A 47 -12.66 10.42 -19.98
C ILE A 47 -13.58 11.10 -18.98
N GLY A 48 -14.21 12.18 -19.41
CA GLY A 48 -15.18 12.95 -18.65
C GLY A 48 -14.59 14.21 -17.98
N PRO A 49 -15.44 15.05 -17.41
CA PRO A 49 -14.98 16.25 -16.71
C PRO A 49 -14.12 15.86 -15.50
N GLY A 50 -12.96 16.48 -15.39
CA GLY A 50 -12.03 16.27 -14.28
C GLY A 50 -12.77 16.35 -12.95
N SER A 51 -12.61 15.31 -12.12
CA SER A 51 -13.21 15.25 -10.80
C SER A 51 -12.09 15.24 -9.77
N SER A 52 -12.23 16.04 -8.74
CA SER A 52 -11.31 16.05 -7.62
C SER A 52 -12.09 16.15 -6.30
N GLY A 53 -11.51 15.69 -5.23
CA GLY A 53 -12.16 15.74 -3.92
C GLY A 53 -11.27 15.24 -2.79
N ILE A 54 -11.69 15.54 -1.58
CA ILE A 54 -11.02 15.03 -0.38
C ILE A 54 -11.43 13.57 -0.18
N VAL A 55 -10.43 12.73 0.09
CA VAL A 55 -10.58 11.34 0.50
C VAL A 55 -10.12 11.22 1.95
N GLU A 56 -10.93 10.58 2.76
CA GLU A 56 -10.58 10.19 4.11
C GLU A 56 -10.55 8.67 4.21
N ILE A 57 -9.46 8.13 4.75
CA ILE A 57 -9.28 6.71 4.99
C ILE A 57 -9.03 6.50 6.47
N ARG A 58 -9.81 5.64 7.09
CA ARG A 58 -9.60 5.22 8.47
C ARG A 58 -9.41 3.72 8.53
N LEU A 59 -8.20 3.29 8.90
CA LEU A 59 -7.89 1.89 9.13
C LEU A 59 -7.98 1.58 10.63
N THR A 60 -8.64 0.50 10.96
CA THR A 60 -8.78 0.00 12.33
C THR A 60 -7.99 -1.28 12.55
N ASN A 61 -7.70 -2.01 11.47
CA ASN A 61 -6.97 -3.26 11.51
C ASN A 61 -6.10 -3.42 10.26
N TRP A 62 -4.94 -4.06 10.42
CA TRP A 62 -4.18 -4.61 9.31
C TRP A 62 -4.66 -6.03 8.99
N SER A 63 -4.52 -6.44 7.74
CA SER A 63 -4.67 -7.83 7.36
C SER A 63 -3.55 -8.67 7.98
N THR A 64 -3.87 -9.87 8.41
CA THR A 64 -2.89 -10.82 8.93
C THR A 64 -2.04 -11.42 7.81
N ALA A 65 -0.90 -12.01 8.17
CA ALA A 65 -0.07 -12.73 7.19
C ALA A 65 -0.84 -13.90 6.54
N ALA A 66 -1.71 -14.58 7.27
CA ALA A 66 -2.56 -15.64 6.75
C ALA A 66 -3.59 -15.11 5.74
N GLU A 67 -4.26 -14.00 6.04
CA GLU A 67 -5.20 -13.35 5.11
C GLU A 67 -4.47 -12.87 3.84
N ARG A 68 -3.26 -12.32 3.99
CA ARG A 68 -2.43 -11.92 2.85
C ARG A 68 -2.07 -13.12 1.97
N GLN A 69 -1.63 -14.21 2.58
CA GLN A 69 -1.30 -15.43 1.82
C GLN A 69 -2.52 -15.97 1.09
N GLN A 70 -3.68 -16.00 1.75
CA GLN A 70 -4.93 -16.44 1.13
C GLN A 70 -5.33 -15.57 -0.07
N VAL A 71 -5.16 -14.25 0.01
CA VAL A 71 -5.42 -13.31 -1.11
C VAL A 71 -4.49 -13.62 -2.27
N ILE A 72 -3.19 -13.84 -2.02
CA ILE A 72 -2.19 -14.16 -3.04
C ILE A 72 -2.49 -15.52 -3.70
N ASP A 73 -2.72 -16.56 -2.91
CA ASP A 73 -3.00 -17.91 -3.41
C ASP A 73 -4.28 -17.93 -4.24
N THR A 74 -5.34 -17.29 -3.75
CA THR A 74 -6.60 -17.19 -4.49
C THR A 74 -6.41 -16.48 -5.83
N MET A 75 -5.63 -15.39 -5.84
CA MET A 75 -5.37 -14.65 -7.07
C MET A 75 -4.59 -15.48 -8.08
N ILE A 76 -3.57 -16.22 -7.63
CA ILE A 76 -2.68 -17.02 -8.49
C ILE A 76 -3.39 -18.28 -9.01
N GLU A 77 -4.13 -18.96 -8.15
CA GLU A 77 -4.69 -20.28 -8.45
C GLU A 77 -6.09 -20.21 -9.07
N LYS A 78 -6.90 -19.23 -8.66
CA LYS A 78 -8.33 -19.16 -8.98
C LYS A 78 -8.73 -17.92 -9.78
N GLY A 79 -7.87 -16.89 -9.78
CA GLY A 79 -8.09 -15.67 -10.55
C GLY A 79 -8.94 -14.62 -9.83
N GLN A 80 -9.36 -13.61 -10.61
CA GLN A 80 -9.95 -12.38 -10.09
C GLN A 80 -11.37 -12.57 -9.51
N ASP A 81 -12.19 -13.44 -10.10
CA ASP A 81 -13.57 -13.67 -9.63
C ASP A 81 -13.61 -14.30 -8.24
N ASP A 82 -12.72 -15.26 -7.98
CA ASP A 82 -12.64 -15.88 -6.68
C ASP A 82 -12.00 -14.94 -5.66
N LEU A 83 -11.05 -14.09 -6.09
CA LEU A 83 -10.52 -13.03 -5.25
C LEU A 83 -11.62 -12.05 -4.84
N LEU A 84 -12.50 -11.65 -5.76
CA LEU A 84 -13.65 -10.80 -5.43
C LEU A 84 -14.53 -11.44 -4.35
N ARG A 85 -14.92 -12.70 -4.56
CA ARG A 85 -15.73 -13.45 -3.57
C ARG A 85 -15.04 -13.57 -2.20
N LEU A 86 -13.71 -13.68 -2.18
CA LEU A 86 -12.92 -13.67 -0.96
C LEU A 86 -12.99 -12.32 -0.25
N LEU A 87 -12.80 -11.23 -1.01
CA LEU A 87 -12.87 -9.86 -0.47
C LEU A 87 -14.28 -9.52 0.05
N GLU A 88 -15.34 -9.91 -0.66
CA GLU A 88 -16.73 -9.69 -0.22
C GLU A 88 -17.01 -10.30 1.16
N LYS A 89 -16.46 -11.50 1.44
CA LYS A 89 -16.61 -12.20 2.71
C LYS A 89 -15.65 -11.71 3.81
N ALA A 90 -14.60 -10.95 3.43
CA ALA A 90 -13.60 -10.49 4.37
C ALA A 90 -14.18 -9.46 5.34
N LYS A 91 -13.74 -9.51 6.60
CA LYS A 91 -14.07 -8.48 7.60
C LYS A 91 -13.44 -7.15 7.20
N ALA A 92 -14.17 -6.07 7.41
CA ALA A 92 -13.67 -4.73 7.16
C ALA A 92 -12.42 -4.43 8.00
N LYS A 93 -11.41 -3.88 7.36
CA LYS A 93 -10.16 -3.40 7.98
C LYS A 93 -10.20 -1.91 8.27
N GLY A 94 -11.19 -1.23 7.75
CA GLY A 94 -11.40 0.19 7.87
C GLY A 94 -12.45 0.69 6.91
N ARG A 95 -12.45 1.99 6.68
CA ARG A 95 -13.41 2.65 5.79
C ARG A 95 -12.76 3.80 5.02
N LEU A 96 -13.16 3.95 3.77
CA LEU A 96 -12.85 5.10 2.93
C LEU A 96 -14.13 5.89 2.67
N ARG A 97 -14.05 7.22 2.70
CA ARG A 97 -15.16 8.12 2.37
C ARG A 97 -14.68 9.35 1.60
N PHE A 98 -15.63 9.98 0.92
CA PHE A 98 -15.45 11.27 0.24
C PHE A 98 -16.36 12.31 0.90
N PRO A 99 -15.88 13.04 1.92
CA PRO A 99 -16.76 13.88 2.75
C PRO A 99 -17.39 15.06 2.01
N ASN A 100 -16.74 15.54 0.94
CA ASN A 100 -17.12 16.76 0.23
C ASN A 100 -17.71 16.50 -1.16
N ILE A 101 -18.03 15.24 -1.52
CA ILE A 101 -18.69 14.96 -2.78
C ILE A 101 -20.20 15.11 -2.62
N THR A 102 -20.76 16.01 -3.45
CA THR A 102 -22.20 16.14 -3.66
C THR A 102 -22.60 15.29 -4.85
N GLY A 103 -23.46 14.33 -4.65
CA GLY A 103 -23.97 13.43 -5.69
C GLY A 103 -25.45 13.14 -5.48
N PRO A 104 -26.09 12.40 -6.40
CA PRO A 104 -27.51 12.06 -6.32
C PRO A 104 -27.85 11.20 -5.09
N ASP A 105 -26.88 10.50 -4.53
CA ASP A 105 -27.01 9.81 -3.24
C ASP A 105 -25.91 10.22 -2.25
N PRO A 106 -26.02 11.40 -1.63
CA PRO A 106 -25.01 11.89 -0.71
C PRO A 106 -24.88 11.04 0.55
N HIS A 107 -25.88 10.24 0.91
CA HIS A 107 -25.82 9.37 2.09
C HIS A 107 -24.80 8.25 1.91
N ASN A 108 -24.84 7.55 0.78
CA ASN A 108 -23.86 6.46 0.51
C ASN A 108 -22.44 6.98 0.38
N LEU A 109 -22.26 8.14 -0.22
CA LEU A 109 -20.94 8.78 -0.37
C LEU A 109 -20.33 9.21 0.98
N ARG A 110 -21.16 9.72 1.91
CA ARG A 110 -20.73 10.10 3.25
C ARG A 110 -20.46 8.91 4.15
N LEU A 111 -21.21 7.83 4.01
CA LEU A 111 -20.99 6.58 4.75
C LEU A 111 -19.69 5.90 4.30
N GLY A 112 -19.35 6.03 3.02
CA GLY A 112 -18.13 5.47 2.45
C GLY A 112 -18.20 3.96 2.25
N TRP A 113 -17.05 3.38 1.95
CA TRP A 113 -16.90 1.97 1.59
C TRP A 113 -15.93 1.26 2.52
N ASP A 114 -16.21 0.00 2.79
CA ASP A 114 -15.37 -0.83 3.62
C ASP A 114 -14.08 -1.20 2.90
N VAL A 115 -12.96 -0.99 3.57
CA VAL A 115 -11.66 -1.53 3.17
C VAL A 115 -11.62 -3.00 3.55
N LYS A 116 -11.52 -3.91 2.58
CA LYS A 116 -11.57 -5.36 2.83
C LYS A 116 -10.19 -5.98 3.05
N TYR A 117 -9.17 -5.35 2.52
CA TYR A 117 -7.78 -5.75 2.72
C TYR A 117 -6.92 -4.51 2.96
N ALA A 118 -6.03 -4.59 3.93
CA ALA A 118 -5.07 -3.53 4.25
C ALA A 118 -3.73 -4.16 4.64
N TRP A 119 -2.70 -3.85 3.86
CA TRP A 119 -1.35 -4.35 4.10
C TRP A 119 -0.33 -3.23 4.02
N HIS A 120 0.72 -3.32 4.82
CA HIS A 120 1.83 -2.39 4.73
C HIS A 120 3.15 -3.13 4.59
N THR A 121 4.11 -2.50 3.95
CA THR A 121 5.51 -2.92 3.89
C THR A 121 6.40 -1.71 4.20
N PRO A 122 7.50 -1.89 4.93
CA PRO A 122 8.49 -0.83 5.10
C PRO A 122 9.02 -0.38 3.74
N ALA A 123 9.22 0.93 3.57
CA ALA A 123 9.87 1.50 2.39
C ALA A 123 11.40 1.61 2.63
N PRO A 124 12.24 1.43 1.60
CA PRO A 124 13.70 1.48 1.73
C PRO A 124 14.23 2.81 2.32
N GLU A 125 13.58 3.91 1.98
CA GLU A 125 13.92 5.25 2.46
C GLU A 125 13.31 5.59 3.82
N GLY A 126 12.62 4.61 4.40
CA GLY A 126 11.79 4.74 5.59
C GLY A 126 10.37 5.20 5.25
N GLY A 127 9.46 5.04 6.22
CA GLY A 127 8.04 5.15 5.96
C GLY A 127 7.43 3.81 5.50
N HIS A 128 6.27 3.83 4.85
CA HIS A 128 5.53 2.63 4.53
C HIS A 128 4.88 2.71 3.15
N ARG A 129 4.89 1.59 2.43
CA ARG A 129 3.99 1.35 1.31
C ARG A 129 2.75 0.65 1.86
N ILE A 130 1.59 1.25 1.66
CA ILE A 130 0.29 0.74 2.12
C ILE A 130 -0.54 0.35 0.90
N VAL A 131 -1.08 -0.87 0.91
CA VAL A 131 -1.97 -1.37 -0.14
C VAL A 131 -3.33 -1.69 0.46
N LEU A 132 -4.37 -1.14 -0.12
CA LEU A 132 -5.76 -1.34 0.27
C LEU A 132 -6.53 -1.96 -0.88
N ALA A 133 -7.42 -2.91 -0.59
CA ALA A 133 -8.35 -3.45 -1.57
C ALA A 133 -9.80 -3.37 -1.08
N PHE A 134 -10.69 -3.19 -2.05
CA PHE A 134 -12.14 -3.07 -1.87
C PHE A 134 -12.84 -4.12 -2.71
N ASP A 135 -13.99 -4.58 -2.25
CA ASP A 135 -14.84 -5.58 -2.90
C ASP A 135 -15.74 -4.99 -3.98
N ARG A 136 -15.38 -3.82 -4.51
CA ARG A 136 -16.17 -3.13 -5.54
C ARG A 136 -15.32 -2.17 -6.35
N TYR A 137 -15.86 -1.87 -7.52
CA TYR A 137 -15.41 -0.77 -8.33
C TYR A 137 -15.84 0.56 -7.65
N MET A 138 -14.92 1.49 -7.48
CA MET A 138 -15.18 2.84 -7.00
C MET A 138 -14.70 3.83 -8.05
N SER A 139 -15.60 4.49 -8.75
CA SER A 139 -15.24 5.49 -9.75
C SER A 139 -15.83 6.85 -9.37
N PHE A 140 -15.12 7.92 -9.68
CA PHE A 140 -15.71 9.26 -9.63
C PHE A 140 -16.89 9.40 -10.60
N ALA A 141 -16.99 8.55 -11.63
CA ALA A 141 -18.12 8.52 -12.57
C ALA A 141 -19.33 7.79 -11.97
N GLU A 142 -19.15 6.79 -11.12
CA GLU A 142 -20.23 6.11 -10.40
C GLU A 142 -21.02 7.08 -9.51
N ILE A 143 -20.33 8.09 -9.00
CA ILE A 143 -20.91 9.21 -8.27
C ILE A 143 -21.85 10.04 -9.14
N ARG A 144 -21.77 9.92 -10.49
CA ARG A 144 -22.55 10.66 -11.47
C ARG A 144 -23.54 9.81 -12.28
N ASN A 145 -24.03 8.68 -11.75
CA ASN A 145 -25.01 7.81 -12.43
C ASN A 145 -24.56 7.13 -13.73
N GLN A 146 -23.29 6.81 -13.88
CA GLN A 146 -22.87 5.98 -14.99
C GLN A 146 -23.01 4.48 -14.67
N PRO A 147 -23.47 3.64 -15.64
CA PRO A 147 -23.66 2.22 -15.40
C PRO A 147 -22.34 1.55 -15.04
N ARG A 148 -22.40 0.59 -14.10
CA ARG A 148 -21.26 -0.25 -13.72
C ARG A 148 -20.75 -1.00 -14.94
N THR A 149 -19.47 -0.89 -15.23
CA THR A 149 -18.82 -1.86 -16.11
C THR A 149 -18.47 -3.09 -15.28
N VAL A 150 -18.92 -4.24 -15.74
CA VAL A 150 -18.72 -5.54 -15.06
C VAL A 150 -17.27 -6.02 -15.15
N ASP A 151 -16.47 -5.37 -16.02
CA ASP A 151 -15.10 -5.79 -16.34
C ASP A 151 -14.07 -5.56 -15.22
N TYR A 152 -14.46 -4.85 -14.16
CA TYR A 152 -13.54 -4.42 -13.11
C TYR A 152 -14.17 -4.53 -11.72
N PRO A 153 -14.00 -5.69 -11.09
CA PRO A 153 -14.80 -6.00 -9.90
C PRO A 153 -14.34 -5.32 -8.62
N PHE A 154 -13.12 -4.77 -8.56
CA PHE A 154 -12.60 -4.18 -7.33
C PHE A 154 -11.71 -2.96 -7.57
N THR A 155 -11.47 -2.20 -6.51
CA THR A 155 -10.57 -1.04 -6.49
C THR A 155 -9.38 -1.32 -5.60
N LEU A 156 -8.22 -0.88 -6.04
CA LEU A 156 -6.98 -0.92 -5.27
C LEU A 156 -6.46 0.48 -5.03
N ILE A 157 -5.93 0.70 -3.84
CA ILE A 157 -5.23 1.93 -3.48
C ILE A 157 -3.83 1.57 -3.01
N GLU A 158 -2.85 2.25 -3.55
CA GLU A 158 -1.47 2.21 -3.08
C GLU A 158 -1.09 3.58 -2.56
N ILE A 159 -0.52 3.62 -1.35
CA ILE A 159 -0.06 4.85 -0.70
C ILE A 159 1.39 4.67 -0.28
N HIS A 160 2.22 5.63 -0.64
CA HIS A 160 3.57 5.79 -0.12
C HIS A 160 3.53 6.83 0.99
N LEU A 161 3.64 6.39 2.23
CA LEU A 161 3.62 7.22 3.42
C LEU A 161 5.05 7.41 3.93
N ASN A 162 5.51 8.65 4.01
CA ASN A 162 6.81 9.03 4.53
C ASN A 162 6.86 8.93 6.07
N LYS A 163 8.05 9.02 6.63
CA LYS A 163 8.27 9.01 8.10
C LYS A 163 7.57 10.16 8.83
N ASP A 164 7.44 11.31 8.18
CA ASP A 164 6.79 12.49 8.72
C ASP A 164 5.25 12.43 8.67
N GLY A 165 4.70 11.36 8.08
CA GLY A 165 3.27 11.19 7.89
C GLY A 165 2.70 11.87 6.65
N SER A 166 3.54 12.52 5.84
CA SER A 166 3.17 12.98 4.50
C SER A 166 3.25 11.84 3.48
N GLY A 167 2.64 12.02 2.30
CA GLY A 167 2.75 10.99 1.28
C GLY A 167 1.99 11.31 0.00
N GLU A 168 2.00 10.32 -0.87
CA GLU A 168 1.24 10.32 -2.12
C GLU A 168 0.70 8.91 -2.39
N GLY A 169 -0.24 8.78 -3.31
CA GLY A 169 -0.79 7.48 -3.65
C GLY A 169 -1.48 7.45 -5.00
N LYS A 170 -1.97 6.28 -5.32
CA LYS A 170 -2.73 6.00 -6.54
C LYS A 170 -3.94 5.17 -6.17
N MET A 171 -5.07 5.51 -6.75
CA MET A 171 -6.26 4.68 -6.72
C MET A 171 -6.47 4.17 -8.14
N ALA A 172 -6.38 2.87 -8.31
CA ALA A 172 -6.59 2.21 -9.57
C ALA A 172 -7.94 1.51 -9.56
N TYR A 173 -8.77 1.87 -10.52
CA TYR A 173 -9.91 1.04 -10.87
C TYR A 173 -9.46 0.09 -11.95
N ALA A 174 -10.08 -1.05 -11.99
CA ALA A 174 -9.96 -1.91 -13.13
C ALA A 174 -8.53 -2.31 -13.44
N THR A 175 -7.91 -2.95 -12.54
CA THR A 175 -6.53 -3.36 -12.72
C THR A 175 -6.46 -4.85 -12.93
N LYS A 176 -5.73 -5.26 -13.95
CA LYS A 176 -5.21 -6.61 -13.95
C LYS A 176 -4.16 -6.68 -12.86
N ILE A 177 -4.42 -7.48 -11.87
CA ILE A 177 -3.49 -7.72 -10.78
C ILE A 177 -2.55 -8.82 -11.25
N THR A 178 -1.25 -8.55 -11.23
CA THR A 178 -0.22 -9.57 -11.43
C THR A 178 0.58 -9.76 -10.16
N PHE A 179 1.04 -10.98 -9.94
CA PHE A 179 1.89 -11.30 -8.80
C PHE A 179 3.30 -11.60 -9.29
N ASP A 180 4.25 -10.75 -8.92
CA ASP A 180 5.67 -11.03 -9.15
C ASP A 180 6.20 -11.98 -8.06
N LYS A 181 6.33 -13.24 -8.43
CA LYS A 181 6.84 -14.31 -7.52
C LYS A 181 8.26 -14.02 -7.02
N LYS A 182 9.10 -13.33 -7.81
CA LYS A 182 10.50 -13.06 -7.42
C LYS A 182 10.58 -12.01 -6.34
N LYS A 183 9.74 -10.97 -6.44
CA LYS A 183 9.68 -9.87 -5.47
C LYS A 183 8.67 -10.13 -4.34
N ASN A 184 7.92 -11.24 -4.39
CA ASN A 184 6.80 -11.53 -3.49
C ASN A 184 5.85 -10.32 -3.36
N ASN A 185 5.57 -9.68 -4.48
CA ASN A 185 4.84 -8.41 -4.55
C ASN A 185 3.68 -8.49 -5.54
N VAL A 186 2.58 -7.83 -5.18
CA VAL A 186 1.46 -7.62 -6.09
C VAL A 186 1.78 -6.41 -6.96
N GLU A 187 1.83 -6.61 -8.27
CA GLU A 187 1.98 -5.56 -9.25
C GLU A 187 0.64 -5.27 -9.93
N LEU A 188 0.37 -4.00 -10.15
CA LEU A 188 -0.85 -3.54 -10.80
C LEU A 188 -0.52 -3.17 -12.24
N GLU A 189 -1.06 -3.91 -13.20
CA GLU A 189 -1.03 -3.48 -14.59
C GLU A 189 -2.15 -2.46 -14.82
N ASN A 190 -1.78 -1.23 -15.13
CA ASN A 190 -2.74 -0.21 -15.52
C ASN A 190 -3.20 -0.44 -16.96
N TYR A 191 -4.44 -0.85 -17.15
CA TYR A 191 -5.07 -0.85 -18.48
C TYR A 191 -5.76 0.48 -18.73
N SER A 192 -5.27 1.21 -19.75
CA SER A 192 -5.91 2.27 -20.56
C SER A 192 -6.63 3.44 -19.86
N SER A 193 -6.81 3.45 -18.56
CA SER A 193 -7.32 4.63 -17.85
C SER A 193 -6.29 5.15 -16.87
N GLU A 194 -5.96 6.43 -16.96
CA GLU A 194 -5.07 7.06 -16.00
C GLU A 194 -5.63 6.90 -14.58
N PRO A 195 -4.79 6.48 -13.62
CA PRO A 195 -5.24 6.27 -12.25
C PRO A 195 -5.67 7.60 -11.61
N VAL A 196 -6.54 7.53 -10.64
CA VAL A 196 -6.75 8.65 -9.75
C VAL A 196 -5.51 8.82 -8.89
N ARG A 197 -4.91 10.00 -8.95
CA ARG A 197 -3.78 10.36 -8.12
C ARG A 197 -4.26 10.85 -6.76
N LEU A 198 -3.69 10.32 -5.70
CA LEU A 198 -3.87 10.80 -4.33
C LEU A 198 -2.69 11.69 -3.99
N THR A 199 -2.92 12.99 -4.01
CA THR A 199 -1.89 13.99 -3.67
C THR A 199 -2.08 14.45 -2.23
N THR A 200 -1.02 15.01 -1.65
CA THR A 200 -1.08 15.62 -0.31
C THR A 200 -1.64 14.64 0.74
N VAL A 201 -1.24 13.37 0.66
CA VAL A 201 -1.60 12.42 1.71
C VAL A 201 -1.00 12.89 3.03
N LYS A 202 -1.82 12.91 4.09
CA LYS A 202 -1.40 13.24 5.45
C LYS A 202 -1.93 12.20 6.41
N SER A 203 -1.06 11.73 7.28
CA SER A 203 -1.44 10.93 8.44
C SER A 203 -1.80 11.88 9.58
N GLU A 204 -3.01 11.76 10.08
CA GLU A 204 -3.40 12.42 11.30
C GLU A 204 -2.91 11.58 12.49
N LYS A 205 -2.11 12.18 13.34
CA LYS A 205 -1.77 11.57 14.63
C LYS A 205 -3.06 11.51 15.45
N GLY A 206 -3.48 10.30 15.79
CA GLY A 206 -4.60 10.06 16.70
C GLY A 206 -4.28 10.48 18.12
#